data_9327d3730f0e532c5a5515fb413a4ee2
#
_entry.id   9327d3730f0e532c5a5515fb413a4ee2
#
_cell.length_a   1.000
_cell.length_b   1.000
_cell.length_c   1.000
_cell.angle_alpha   90.00
_cell.angle_beta   90.00
_cell.angle_gamma   90.00
#
_symmetry.space_group_name_H-M   'P 1'
#
loop_
_entity.id
_entity.type
_entity.pdbx_description
1 polymer ?
#
loop_
_entity_poly.entity_id
_entity_poly.type
_entity_poly.pdbx_seq_one_letter_code
_entity_poly.pdbx_strand_id
1 'polypeptide(L)'
;MHRIARALLPVALILAAPAPASGQAPGSKFAALIGGAVHSDLGSFVNTGGRWGGTVGILLGVNTSWSSITVEGNWIQKGDESTHLDYIEVPVTVGGVMLLRDGKTRGRLYTGLSLGFNTSCESEVLDCDLAEDTELGLPLGFQFATVRGSNTFIGIDVRYSYPLIEVYDDLDAHNRPWQFRVMIGRTLGQSSR
;
A
#
# COMPACT_ATOMS: atom_id res chain seq x y z
N MET A 1 4.38 7.99 24.84
CA MET A 1 3.07 7.32 24.91
C MET A 1 1.91 8.07 24.23
N HIS A 2 1.90 9.42 24.09
CA HIS A 2 0.80 10.17 23.43
C HIS A 2 0.74 10.04 21.88
N ARG A 3 1.81 9.62 21.20
CA ARG A 3 1.84 9.50 19.72
C ARG A 3 1.12 8.26 19.21
N ILE A 4 1.11 7.16 19.96
CA ILE A 4 0.46 5.89 19.55
C ILE A 4 -1.08 6.02 19.58
N ALA A 5 -1.64 6.78 20.54
CA ALA A 5 -3.08 6.97 20.65
C ALA A 5 -3.70 7.73 19.46
N ARG A 6 -2.92 8.61 18.77
CA ARG A 6 -3.40 9.36 17.59
C ARG A 6 -3.42 8.52 16.31
N ALA A 7 -2.60 7.48 16.23
CA ALA A 7 -2.56 6.59 15.06
C ALA A 7 -3.70 5.53 15.08
N LEU A 8 -4.27 5.23 16.25
CA LEU A 8 -5.34 4.23 16.38
C LEU A 8 -6.74 4.76 16.03
N LEU A 9 -6.94 6.09 16.03
CA LEU A 9 -8.24 6.70 15.74
C LEU A 9 -8.77 6.40 14.32
N PRO A 10 -7.96 6.48 13.23
CA PRO A 10 -8.43 6.15 11.89
C PRO A 10 -8.75 4.66 11.70
N VAL A 11 -8.10 3.75 12.43
CA VAL A 11 -8.36 2.31 12.37
C VAL A 11 -9.76 1.98 12.92
N ALA A 12 -10.17 2.63 14.01
CA ALA A 12 -11.50 2.45 14.60
C ALA A 12 -12.63 2.97 13.69
N LEU A 13 -12.39 4.04 12.91
CA LEU A 13 -13.37 4.60 12.00
C LEU A 13 -13.65 3.69 10.79
N ILE A 14 -12.64 2.95 10.31
CA ILE A 14 -12.78 1.99 9.20
C ILE A 14 -13.62 0.79 9.61
N LEU A 15 -13.52 0.37 10.88
CA LEU A 15 -14.29 -0.77 11.43
C LEU A 15 -15.76 -0.42 11.70
N ALA A 16 -16.10 0.86 11.83
CA ALA A 16 -17.46 1.35 12.10
C ALA A 16 -18.27 1.70 10.85
N ALA A 17 -17.73 1.49 9.65
CA ALA A 17 -18.45 1.78 8.40
C ALA A 17 -19.66 0.86 8.22
N PRO A 18 -20.83 1.38 7.78
CA PRO A 18 -22.02 0.58 7.58
C PRO A 18 -21.78 -0.50 6.52
N ALA A 19 -22.32 -1.70 6.76
CA ALA A 19 -22.21 -2.82 5.86
C ALA A 19 -22.73 -2.49 4.45
N PRO A 20 -21.94 -2.64 3.38
CA PRO A 20 -22.38 -2.33 2.03
C PRO A 20 -23.33 -3.40 1.51
N ALA A 21 -24.25 -2.95 0.66
CA ALA A 21 -25.15 -3.80 -0.07
C ALA A 21 -24.40 -4.83 -0.95
N SER A 22 -24.90 -6.03 -0.93
CA SER A 22 -24.41 -7.23 -1.59
C SER A 22 -24.05 -7.05 -3.08
N GLY A 23 -22.82 -7.34 -3.44
CA GLY A 23 -22.36 -7.38 -4.83
C GLY A 23 -21.22 -8.35 -5.12
N GLN A 24 -20.68 -8.99 -4.08
CA GLN A 24 -19.72 -10.11 -4.22
C GLN A 24 -20.09 -11.21 -3.26
N ALA A 25 -20.07 -12.44 -3.79
CA ALA A 25 -20.16 -13.59 -2.89
C ALA A 25 -19.02 -13.51 -1.86
N PRO A 26 -19.33 -13.61 -0.55
CA PRO A 26 -18.30 -13.72 0.47
C PRO A 26 -17.34 -14.85 0.14
N GLY A 27 -16.04 -14.63 0.31
CA GLY A 27 -15.01 -15.62 -0.02
C GLY A 27 -14.47 -15.53 -1.44
N SER A 28 -14.90 -14.56 -2.28
CA SER A 28 -14.32 -14.42 -3.62
C SER A 28 -12.84 -14.00 -3.51
N LYS A 29 -11.98 -14.75 -4.18
CA LYS A 29 -10.54 -14.49 -4.28
C LYS A 29 -10.24 -13.65 -5.51
N PHE A 30 -9.19 -12.88 -5.47
CA PHE A 30 -8.73 -12.11 -6.63
C PHE A 30 -7.20 -11.98 -6.63
N ALA A 31 -6.66 -11.77 -7.82
CA ALA A 31 -5.25 -11.48 -8.04
C ALA A 31 -5.10 -10.32 -9.01
N ALA A 32 -4.09 -9.49 -8.81
CA ALA A 32 -3.77 -8.39 -9.71
C ALA A 32 -2.27 -8.18 -9.85
N LEU A 33 -1.89 -7.63 -10.99
CA LEU A 33 -0.62 -6.95 -11.19
C LEU A 33 -0.82 -5.48 -10.82
N ILE A 34 0.14 -4.91 -10.14
CA ILE A 34 0.14 -3.51 -9.72
C ILE A 34 1.44 -2.86 -10.14
N GLY A 35 1.39 -1.58 -10.47
CA GLY A 35 2.58 -0.82 -10.80
C GLY A 35 2.27 0.67 -10.84
N GLY A 36 3.29 1.50 -10.69
CA GLY A 36 3.07 2.94 -10.69
C GLY A 36 4.27 3.75 -10.24
N ALA A 37 3.98 5.00 -9.88
CA ALA A 37 4.95 5.98 -9.42
C ALA A 37 4.95 6.06 -7.89
N VAL A 38 6.10 6.33 -7.33
CA VAL A 38 6.34 6.57 -5.91
C VAL A 38 6.99 7.94 -5.76
N HIS A 39 6.47 8.75 -4.86
CA HIS A 39 7.13 9.97 -4.42
C HIS A 39 7.48 9.79 -2.94
N SER A 40 8.74 9.89 -2.60
CA SER A 40 9.22 9.69 -1.23
C SER A 40 10.23 10.77 -0.83
N ASP A 41 10.35 10.97 0.47
CA ASP A 41 11.39 11.77 1.12
C ASP A 41 11.89 11.03 2.38
N LEU A 42 13.08 11.36 2.85
CA LEU A 42 13.66 10.82 4.09
C LEU A 42 13.37 11.69 5.32
N GLY A 43 12.51 12.71 5.18
CA GLY A 43 12.13 13.60 6.28
C GLY A 43 13.09 14.74 6.51
N SER A 44 13.07 15.33 7.71
CA SER A 44 13.63 16.66 7.99
C SER A 44 15.13 16.73 8.20
N PHE A 45 15.85 15.63 8.26
CA PHE A 45 17.27 15.63 8.63
C PHE A 45 18.18 16.18 7.52
N VAL A 46 17.90 15.80 6.28
CA VAL A 46 18.59 16.36 5.10
C VAL A 46 17.54 17.17 4.34
N ASN A 47 17.76 18.46 4.20
CA ASN A 47 16.85 19.35 3.45
C ASN A 47 16.96 19.12 1.94
N THR A 48 16.93 17.85 1.55
CA THR A 48 16.92 17.38 0.18
C THR A 48 15.47 17.24 -0.26
N GLY A 49 15.20 17.54 -1.52
CA GLY A 49 13.88 17.38 -2.10
C GLY A 49 13.45 15.92 -2.14
N GLY A 50 12.13 15.67 -2.14
CA GLY A 50 11.62 14.32 -2.40
C GLY A 50 11.91 13.86 -3.83
N ARG A 51 12.08 12.54 -4.00
CA ARG A 51 12.32 11.94 -5.33
C ARG A 51 11.12 11.17 -5.86
N TRP A 52 11.09 11.02 -7.18
CA TRP A 52 10.20 10.11 -7.86
C TRP A 52 10.92 8.78 -8.16
N GLY A 53 10.27 7.68 -7.82
CA GLY A 53 10.68 6.32 -8.14
C GLY A 53 9.52 5.52 -8.74
N GLY A 54 9.74 4.22 -8.89
CA GLY A 54 8.77 3.27 -9.40
C GLY A 54 8.37 2.21 -8.40
N THR A 55 7.25 1.53 -8.67
CA THR A 55 6.85 0.31 -7.97
C THR A 55 6.19 -0.65 -8.95
N VAL A 56 6.44 -1.93 -8.75
CA VAL A 56 5.79 -3.02 -9.49
C VAL A 56 5.62 -4.22 -8.57
N GLY A 57 4.51 -4.94 -8.69
CA GLY A 57 4.27 -6.09 -7.85
C GLY A 57 3.01 -6.87 -8.18
N ILE A 58 2.71 -7.79 -7.29
CA ILE A 58 1.52 -8.63 -7.33
C ILE A 58 0.68 -8.43 -6.08
N LEU A 59 -0.63 -8.51 -6.23
CA LEU A 59 -1.59 -8.41 -5.15
C LEU A 59 -2.48 -9.63 -5.18
N LEU A 60 -2.65 -10.27 -4.04
CA LEU A 60 -3.59 -11.36 -3.80
C LEU A 60 -4.59 -10.92 -2.73
N GLY A 61 -5.86 -11.26 -2.91
CA GLY A 61 -6.85 -10.87 -1.94
C GLY A 61 -8.06 -11.78 -1.84
N VAL A 62 -8.75 -11.62 -0.72
CA VAL A 62 -10.02 -12.29 -0.42
C VAL A 62 -11.02 -11.24 0.04
N ASN A 63 -12.21 -11.27 -0.54
CA ASN A 63 -13.31 -10.42 -0.09
C ASN A 63 -14.17 -11.18 0.91
N THR A 64 -14.53 -10.51 1.99
CA THR A 64 -15.61 -10.92 2.88
C THR A 64 -16.91 -10.19 2.50
N SER A 65 -17.96 -10.27 3.31
CA SER A 65 -19.23 -9.59 3.05
C SER A 65 -19.12 -8.06 3.06
N TRP A 66 -18.17 -7.49 3.81
CA TRP A 66 -18.04 -6.03 4.03
C TRP A 66 -16.60 -5.52 3.96
N SER A 67 -15.63 -6.42 3.90
CA SER A 67 -14.21 -6.07 3.89
C SER A 67 -13.44 -6.89 2.87
N SER A 68 -12.20 -6.53 2.65
CA SER A 68 -11.23 -7.34 1.92
C SER A 68 -9.92 -7.40 2.68
N ILE A 69 -9.25 -8.53 2.61
CA ILE A 69 -7.89 -8.72 3.10
C ILE A 69 -7.01 -8.93 1.89
N THR A 70 -5.89 -8.22 1.81
CA THR A 70 -4.91 -8.38 0.73
C THR A 70 -3.51 -8.57 1.27
N VAL A 71 -2.73 -9.34 0.51
CA VAL A 71 -1.28 -9.47 0.67
C VAL A 71 -0.65 -9.06 -0.67
N GLU A 72 0.38 -8.27 -0.61
CA GLU A 72 1.12 -7.82 -1.79
C GLU A 72 2.59 -8.24 -1.68
N GLY A 73 3.26 -8.39 -2.82
CA GLY A 73 4.70 -8.45 -2.92
C GLY A 73 5.14 -7.42 -3.96
N ASN A 74 5.85 -6.38 -3.53
CA ASN A 74 6.21 -5.24 -4.36
C ASN A 74 7.72 -5.02 -4.36
N TRP A 75 8.29 -4.77 -5.52
CA TRP A 75 9.53 -4.01 -5.60
C TRP A 75 9.20 -2.52 -5.64
N ILE A 76 9.91 -1.71 -4.87
CA ILE A 76 9.63 -0.28 -4.72
C ILE A 76 10.91 0.52 -4.54
N GLN A 77 11.00 1.65 -5.22
CA GLN A 77 12.08 2.63 -5.11
C GLN A 77 11.65 3.77 -4.21
N LYS A 78 12.46 4.07 -3.20
CA LYS A 78 12.24 5.12 -2.21
C LYS A 78 13.49 6.00 -2.06
N GLY A 79 13.48 6.90 -1.09
CA GLY A 79 14.59 7.77 -0.73
C GLY A 79 14.31 9.24 -1.02
N ASP A 80 15.38 10.02 -1.20
CA ASP A 80 15.35 11.43 -1.56
C ASP A 80 16.24 11.71 -2.79
N GLU A 81 16.50 12.97 -3.12
CA GLU A 81 17.33 13.35 -4.27
C GLU A 81 18.77 12.83 -4.18
N SER A 82 19.31 12.65 -2.97
CA SER A 82 20.70 12.25 -2.71
C SER A 82 20.84 10.77 -2.36
N THR A 83 19.74 10.09 -2.02
CA THR A 83 19.77 8.70 -1.52
C THR A 83 18.71 7.87 -2.23
N HIS A 84 19.15 6.78 -2.83
CA HIS A 84 18.31 5.82 -3.55
C HIS A 84 18.24 4.52 -2.78
N LEU A 85 17.02 4.09 -2.45
CA LEU A 85 16.77 2.86 -1.70
C LEU A 85 15.77 2.00 -2.47
N ASP A 86 16.14 0.76 -2.76
CA ASP A 86 15.26 -0.23 -3.35
C ASP A 86 14.82 -1.24 -2.29
N TYR A 87 13.54 -1.53 -2.24
CA TYR A 87 12.96 -2.48 -1.28
C TYR A 87 12.15 -3.56 -1.97
N ILE A 88 12.15 -4.75 -1.39
CA ILE A 88 11.05 -5.70 -1.52
C ILE A 88 10.11 -5.49 -0.35
N GLU A 89 8.89 -5.09 -0.62
CA GLU A 89 7.88 -4.74 0.38
C GLU A 89 6.74 -5.74 0.37
N VAL A 90 6.32 -6.20 1.56
CA VAL A 90 5.22 -7.15 1.74
C VAL A 90 4.14 -6.52 2.63
N PRO A 91 3.21 -5.75 2.05
CA PRO A 91 2.06 -5.22 2.77
C PRO A 91 0.98 -6.29 2.97
N VAL A 92 0.45 -6.33 4.19
CA VAL A 92 -0.79 -7.04 4.52
C VAL A 92 -1.82 -6.01 4.94
N THR A 93 -2.92 -5.90 4.18
CA THR A 93 -3.91 -4.84 4.43
C THR A 93 -5.32 -5.39 4.59
N VAL A 94 -6.09 -4.71 5.42
CA VAL A 94 -7.54 -4.92 5.59
C VAL A 94 -8.26 -3.61 5.26
N GLY A 95 -9.40 -3.70 4.57
CA GLY A 95 -10.15 -2.50 4.19
C GLY A 95 -11.63 -2.75 4.02
N GLY A 96 -12.41 -1.70 4.28
CA GLY A 96 -13.83 -1.67 3.97
C GLY A 96 -14.06 -1.51 2.46
N VAL A 97 -15.01 -2.25 1.92
CA VAL A 97 -15.36 -2.22 0.51
C VAL A 97 -16.72 -1.60 0.32
N MET A 98 -16.81 -0.61 -0.56
CA MET A 98 -18.05 0.04 -0.99
C MET A 98 -18.30 -0.25 -2.46
N LEU A 99 -19.51 -0.68 -2.81
CA LEU A 99 -19.94 -0.81 -4.20
C LEU A 99 -20.62 0.49 -4.64
N LEU A 100 -20.18 1.06 -5.76
CA LEU A 100 -20.82 2.24 -6.32
C LEU A 100 -22.16 1.87 -7.01
N ARG A 101 -22.97 2.91 -7.30
CA ARG A 101 -24.32 2.74 -7.86
C ARG A 101 -24.38 1.97 -9.20
N ASP A 102 -23.29 1.96 -9.96
CA ASP A 102 -23.19 1.22 -11.23
C ASP A 102 -23.08 -0.31 -11.05
N GLY A 103 -22.95 -0.78 -9.81
CA GLY A 103 -22.79 -2.20 -9.48
C GLY A 103 -21.49 -2.84 -10.00
N LYS A 104 -20.62 -2.07 -10.67
CA LYS A 104 -19.39 -2.54 -11.31
C LYS A 104 -18.14 -1.92 -10.71
N THR A 105 -18.26 -0.72 -10.18
CA THR A 105 -17.14 0.02 -9.60
C THR A 105 -17.14 -0.13 -8.09
N ARG A 106 -15.96 -0.35 -7.54
CA ARG A 106 -15.71 -0.53 -6.09
C ARG A 106 -14.74 0.52 -5.60
N GLY A 107 -15.06 1.08 -4.46
CA GLY A 107 -14.13 1.82 -3.63
C GLY A 107 -13.68 0.95 -2.48
N ARG A 108 -12.42 1.05 -2.07
CA ARG A 108 -11.87 0.40 -0.89
C ARG A 108 -11.01 1.40 -0.13
N LEU A 109 -11.32 1.61 1.15
CA LEU A 109 -10.46 2.32 2.08
C LEU A 109 -9.77 1.28 2.97
N TYR A 110 -8.46 1.35 3.12
CA TYR A 110 -7.72 0.29 3.79
C TYR A 110 -6.54 0.82 4.61
N THR A 111 -6.12 -0.02 5.55
CA THR A 111 -4.89 0.10 6.32
C THR A 111 -4.30 -1.29 6.58
N GLY A 112 -3.12 -1.35 7.16
CA GLY A 112 -2.47 -2.62 7.48
C GLY A 112 -1.07 -2.45 8.04
N LEU A 113 -0.23 -3.43 7.79
CA LEU A 113 1.20 -3.41 8.09
C LEU A 113 1.97 -3.75 6.84
N SER A 114 3.10 -3.12 6.65
CA SER A 114 4.04 -3.38 5.56
C SER A 114 5.42 -3.64 6.13
N LEU A 115 6.01 -4.74 5.72
CA LEU A 115 7.41 -5.07 6.01
C LEU A 115 8.21 -4.90 4.73
N GLY A 116 9.22 -4.05 4.75
CA GLY A 116 10.16 -3.80 3.67
C GLY A 116 11.52 -4.40 3.98
N PHE A 117 12.19 -4.93 2.97
CA PHE A 117 13.56 -5.42 3.01
C PHE A 117 14.38 -4.62 2.02
N ASN A 118 15.41 -3.92 2.50
CA ASN A 118 16.33 -3.17 1.66
C ASN A 118 17.11 -4.15 0.78
N THR A 119 17.15 -3.89 -0.51
CA THR A 119 17.86 -4.72 -1.49
C THR A 119 18.99 -3.96 -2.18
N SER A 120 18.95 -2.64 -2.15
CA SER A 120 19.99 -1.76 -2.70
C SER A 120 19.94 -0.40 -2.03
N CYS A 121 21.09 0.14 -1.72
CA CYS A 121 21.28 1.50 -1.26
C CYS A 121 22.37 2.17 -2.09
N GLU A 122 22.08 3.38 -2.58
CA GLU A 122 23.05 4.26 -3.23
C GLU A 122 22.88 5.66 -2.66
N SER A 123 23.89 6.24 -2.04
CA SER A 123 23.82 7.57 -1.45
C SER A 123 25.12 8.34 -1.66
N GLU A 124 24.98 9.65 -1.92
CA GLU A 124 26.09 10.59 -2.04
C GLU A 124 26.48 11.22 -0.70
N VAL A 125 25.58 11.18 0.28
CA VAL A 125 25.72 11.93 1.56
C VAL A 125 25.63 11.07 2.79
N LEU A 126 25.06 9.88 2.71
CA LEU A 126 24.87 8.96 3.82
C LEU A 126 25.66 7.66 3.58
N ASP A 127 26.15 7.06 4.66
CA ASP A 127 26.79 5.76 4.58
C ASP A 127 25.72 4.66 4.49
N CYS A 128 25.70 3.94 3.39
CA CYS A 128 24.76 2.83 3.18
C CYS A 128 24.94 1.66 4.15
N ASP A 129 26.11 1.53 4.78
CA ASP A 129 26.35 0.49 5.80
C ASP A 129 25.59 0.79 7.12
N LEU A 130 25.09 2.03 7.27
CA LEU A 130 24.27 2.45 8.40
C LEU A 130 22.76 2.40 8.10
N ALA A 131 22.37 2.08 6.86
CA ALA A 131 20.97 1.94 6.49
C ALA A 131 20.40 0.63 7.07
N GLU A 132 19.23 0.73 7.71
CA GLU A 132 18.54 -0.45 8.22
C GLU A 132 18.11 -1.39 7.09
N ASP A 133 18.34 -2.68 7.28
CA ASP A 133 17.97 -3.73 6.32
C ASP A 133 16.45 -3.91 6.21
N THR A 134 15.70 -3.45 7.22
CA THR A 134 14.26 -3.67 7.31
C THR A 134 13.51 -2.37 7.63
N GLU A 135 12.36 -2.23 7.03
CA GLU A 135 11.44 -1.12 7.26
C GLU A 135 10.07 -1.65 7.66
N LEU A 136 9.49 -1.09 8.72
CA LEU A 136 8.11 -1.37 9.11
C LEU A 136 7.26 -0.12 8.88
N GLY A 137 6.15 -0.28 8.17
CA GLY A 137 5.25 0.82 7.83
C GLY A 137 3.78 0.49 8.07
N LEU A 138 2.99 1.54 8.21
CA LEU A 138 1.53 1.51 8.29
C LEU A 138 0.96 2.08 6.98
N PRO A 139 0.59 1.25 5.99
CA PRO A 139 -0.05 1.72 4.77
C PRO A 139 -1.47 2.21 5.07
N LEU A 140 -1.78 3.40 4.55
CA LEU A 140 -3.11 3.99 4.52
C LEU A 140 -3.43 4.27 3.05
N GLY A 141 -4.53 3.73 2.53
CA GLY A 141 -4.77 3.89 1.11
C GLY A 141 -6.23 3.80 0.73
N PHE A 142 -6.44 4.28 -0.47
CA PHE A 142 -7.72 4.29 -1.12
C PHE A 142 -7.60 3.72 -2.53
N GLN A 143 -8.50 2.81 -2.88
CA GLN A 143 -8.48 2.06 -4.12
C GLN A 143 -9.82 2.16 -4.82
N PHE A 144 -9.79 2.40 -6.13
CA PHE A 144 -10.93 2.25 -7.01
C PHE A 144 -10.67 1.17 -8.05
N ALA A 145 -11.61 0.28 -8.25
CA ALA A 145 -11.53 -0.75 -9.27
C ALA A 145 -12.88 -0.92 -9.97
N THR A 146 -12.87 -0.99 -11.29
CA THR A 146 -14.06 -1.28 -12.10
C THR A 146 -13.91 -2.63 -12.80
N VAL A 147 -14.99 -3.41 -12.78
CA VAL A 147 -15.04 -4.72 -13.45
C VAL A 147 -15.28 -4.53 -14.95
N ARG A 148 -14.48 -5.21 -15.76
CA ARG A 148 -14.57 -5.27 -17.21
C ARG A 148 -14.76 -6.73 -17.64
N GLY A 149 -15.84 -7.00 -18.39
CA GLY A 149 -16.20 -8.37 -18.75
C GLY A 149 -16.65 -9.20 -17.54
N SER A 150 -16.41 -10.52 -17.57
CA SER A 150 -16.90 -11.43 -16.53
C SER A 150 -16.05 -11.43 -15.25
N ASN A 151 -14.74 -11.36 -15.37
CA ASN A 151 -13.83 -11.61 -14.25
C ASN A 151 -12.64 -10.65 -14.15
N THR A 152 -12.42 -9.77 -15.13
CA THR A 152 -11.30 -8.84 -15.15
C THR A 152 -11.70 -7.52 -14.50
N PHE A 153 -10.79 -6.92 -13.75
CA PHE A 153 -10.95 -5.56 -13.26
C PHE A 153 -9.70 -4.73 -13.55
N ILE A 154 -9.91 -3.43 -13.68
CA ILE A 154 -8.85 -2.43 -13.75
C ILE A 154 -9.12 -1.38 -12.68
N GLY A 155 -8.07 -0.85 -12.09
CA GLY A 155 -8.22 0.12 -11.02
C GLY A 155 -7.03 1.03 -10.82
N ILE A 156 -7.23 1.97 -9.92
CA ILE A 156 -6.21 2.88 -9.40
C ILE A 156 -6.13 2.73 -7.89
N ASP A 157 -4.97 2.97 -7.34
CA ASP A 157 -4.69 2.90 -5.92
C ASP A 157 -3.80 4.08 -5.53
N VAL A 158 -4.17 4.78 -4.48
CA VAL A 158 -3.37 5.84 -3.87
C VAL A 158 -3.10 5.43 -2.44
N ARG A 159 -1.82 5.38 -2.08
CA ARG A 159 -1.34 4.92 -0.78
C ARG A 159 -0.33 5.88 -0.21
N TYR A 160 -0.42 6.11 1.07
CA TYR A 160 0.63 6.69 1.90
C TYR A 160 1.08 5.63 2.91
N SER A 161 2.39 5.43 3.07
CA SER A 161 2.94 4.56 4.11
C SER A 161 3.55 5.40 5.22
N TYR A 162 2.95 5.31 6.41
CA TYR A 162 3.49 5.96 7.60
C TYR A 162 4.62 5.07 8.16
N PRO A 163 5.86 5.56 8.27
CA PRO A 163 6.97 4.78 8.82
C PRO A 163 6.76 4.55 10.32
N LEU A 164 7.01 3.34 10.78
CA LEU A 164 6.93 2.96 12.19
C LEU A 164 8.32 2.83 12.83
N ILE A 165 9.35 2.58 12.01
CA ILE A 165 10.76 2.53 12.41
C ILE A 165 11.57 3.49 11.52
N GLU A 166 12.72 3.89 12.00
CA GLU A 166 13.67 4.75 11.29
C GLU A 166 14.42 3.94 10.22
N VAL A 167 14.85 4.61 9.16
CA VAL A 167 15.72 4.01 8.12
C VAL A 167 17.19 4.07 8.53
N TYR A 168 17.54 5.05 9.37
CA TYR A 168 18.86 5.25 9.97
C TYR A 168 18.65 5.54 11.45
N ASP A 169 19.12 4.66 12.32
CA ASP A 169 18.91 4.69 13.78
C ASP A 169 19.32 6.01 14.45
N ASP A 170 20.39 6.65 13.95
CA ASP A 170 20.98 7.84 14.58
C ASP A 170 20.46 9.18 13.99
N LEU A 171 19.61 9.16 12.97
CA LEU A 171 19.34 10.34 12.16
C LEU A 171 17.87 10.81 12.12
N ASP A 172 16.95 10.19 12.85
CA ASP A 172 15.48 10.45 12.78
C ASP A 172 14.97 10.47 11.30
N ALA A 173 15.56 9.63 10.47
CA ALA A 173 15.26 9.54 9.04
C ALA A 173 14.19 8.49 8.77
N HIS A 174 13.09 8.92 8.18
CA HIS A 174 11.93 8.07 7.90
C HIS A 174 11.53 8.15 6.44
N ASN A 175 11.39 7.02 5.78
CA ASN A 175 10.77 6.98 4.46
C ASN A 175 9.27 7.33 4.54
N ARG A 176 8.85 8.33 3.77
CA ARG A 176 7.45 8.80 3.69
C ARG A 176 6.92 8.69 2.26
N PRO A 177 6.68 7.47 1.75
CA PRO A 177 6.29 7.28 0.37
C PRO A 177 4.80 7.51 0.16
N TRP A 178 4.49 8.32 -0.85
CA TRP A 178 3.23 8.34 -1.56
C TRP A 178 3.33 7.44 -2.79
N GLN A 179 2.36 6.56 -2.99
CA GLN A 179 2.32 5.66 -4.14
C GLN A 179 1.05 5.93 -4.94
N PHE A 180 1.22 6.10 -6.26
CA PHE A 180 0.14 6.26 -7.23
C PHE A 180 0.21 5.09 -8.20
N ARG A 181 -0.70 4.14 -8.06
CA ARG A 181 -0.59 2.85 -8.73
C ARG A 181 -1.79 2.55 -9.61
N VAL A 182 -1.55 1.85 -10.68
CA VAL A 182 -2.58 1.20 -11.52
C VAL A 182 -2.55 -0.28 -11.23
N MET A 183 -3.71 -0.92 -11.32
CA MET A 183 -3.83 -2.35 -11.17
C MET A 183 -4.68 -2.95 -12.29
N ILE A 184 -4.30 -4.15 -12.71
CA ILE A 184 -5.10 -5.00 -13.58
C ILE A 184 -5.16 -6.40 -12.98
N GLY A 185 -6.35 -6.95 -12.83
CA GLY A 185 -6.51 -8.21 -12.13
C GLY A 185 -7.72 -9.01 -12.56
N ARG A 186 -7.84 -10.18 -11.92
CA ARG A 186 -8.96 -11.10 -12.15
C ARG A 186 -9.52 -11.62 -10.83
N THR A 187 -10.84 -11.79 -10.80
CA THR A 187 -11.51 -12.56 -9.75
C THR A 187 -11.30 -14.05 -10.03
N LEU A 188 -10.88 -14.80 -9.02
CA LEU A 188 -10.57 -16.22 -9.08
C LEU A 188 -11.76 -17.02 -8.51
N GLY A 189 -12.11 -18.14 -9.16
CA GLY A 189 -13.07 -19.12 -8.59
C GLY A 189 -14.56 -18.78 -8.72
N GLN A 190 -14.95 -17.77 -9.50
CA GLN A 190 -16.32 -17.68 -10.00
C GLN A 190 -16.45 -18.57 -11.26
N SER A 191 -16.81 -19.84 -11.04
CA SER A 191 -17.37 -20.63 -12.11
C SER A 191 -18.70 -19.99 -12.51
N SER A 192 -18.83 -19.55 -13.76
CA SER A 192 -20.11 -19.15 -14.33
C SER A 192 -21.08 -20.33 -14.20
N ARG A 193 -22.03 -20.22 -13.28
CA ARG A 193 -23.27 -21.00 -13.34
C ARG A 193 -24.28 -20.31 -14.21
#